data_13b290995d76e9726b3d86cb565eeda4
#
_entry.id   13b290995d76e9726b3d86cb565eeda4
#
_cell.length_a   1.000
_cell.length_b   1.000
_cell.length_c   1.000
_cell.angle_alpha   90.00
_cell.angle_beta   90.00
_cell.angle_gamma   90.00
#
_symmetry.space_group_name_H-M   'P 1'
#
loop_
_entity.id
_entity.type
_entity.pdbx_description
1 polymer ?
#
loop_
_entity_poly.entity_id
_entity_poly.type
_entity_poly.pdbx_seq_one_letter_code
_entity_poly.pdbx_strand_id
1 'polypeptide(L)'
;MASIRTIIAEKVQEHLNRANWKEAITEMERLFAIHQDPLIRVRIGDVRRKLNRKDEAIQEYLLAADLFAERGFVVKALAQYRLALRLDPTNADIRSRMERLRLNCPVEKLKREPVEYRPPEPITDAILLY
;
A
#
# COMPACT_ATOMS: atom_id res chain seq x y z
N MET A 1 -10.88 -10.86 24.38
CA MET A 1 -9.62 -10.10 24.38
C MET A 1 -9.31 -9.61 22.97
N ALA A 2 -8.89 -8.37 22.87
CA ALA A 2 -8.45 -7.85 21.59
C ALA A 2 -7.12 -8.50 21.19
N SER A 3 -6.98 -8.86 19.92
CA SER A 3 -5.70 -9.37 19.40
C SER A 3 -4.67 -8.24 19.38
N ILE A 4 -3.41 -8.63 19.32
CA ILE A 4 -2.31 -7.66 19.19
C ILE A 4 -2.50 -6.79 17.95
N ARG A 5 -2.99 -7.39 16.87
CA ARG A 5 -3.30 -6.68 15.63
C ARG A 5 -4.35 -5.58 15.84
N THR A 6 -5.42 -5.89 16.54
CA THR A 6 -6.48 -4.94 16.85
C THR A 6 -5.96 -3.78 17.70
N ILE A 7 -5.14 -4.10 18.71
CA ILE A 7 -4.53 -3.08 19.57
C ILE A 7 -3.65 -2.14 18.77
N ILE A 8 -2.82 -2.68 17.88
CA ILE A 8 -1.94 -1.85 17.05
C ILE A 8 -2.76 -1.01 16.09
N ALA A 9 -3.81 -1.58 15.48
CA ALA A 9 -4.69 -0.85 14.58
C ALA A 9 -5.38 0.33 15.27
N GLU A 10 -5.81 0.15 16.51
CA GLU A 10 -6.40 1.22 17.30
C GLU A 10 -5.39 2.33 17.60
N LYS A 11 -4.15 1.97 17.89
CA LYS A 11 -3.07 2.94 18.10
C LYS A 11 -2.78 3.73 16.83
N VAL A 12 -2.77 3.07 15.67
CA VAL A 12 -2.59 3.74 14.39
C VAL A 12 -3.68 4.80 14.21
N GLN A 13 -4.93 4.41 14.42
CA GLN A 13 -6.05 5.33 14.25
C GLN A 13 -5.99 6.51 15.21
N GLU A 14 -5.59 6.27 16.45
CA GLU A 14 -5.42 7.32 17.43
C GLU A 14 -4.35 8.33 16.98
N HIS A 15 -3.19 7.84 16.52
CA HIS A 15 -2.13 8.72 16.03
C HIS A 15 -2.54 9.49 14.77
N LEU A 16 -3.27 8.85 13.86
CA LEU A 16 -3.79 9.52 12.67
C LEU A 16 -4.77 10.63 13.03
N ASN A 17 -5.65 10.37 13.99
CA ASN A 17 -6.64 11.38 14.46
C ASN A 17 -5.97 12.59 15.09
N ARG A 18 -4.83 12.39 15.73
CA ARG A 18 -4.06 13.46 16.38
C ARG A 18 -3.01 14.07 15.47
N ALA A 19 -2.95 13.67 14.22
CA ALA A 19 -1.92 14.06 13.26
C ALA A 19 -0.47 13.75 13.73
N ASN A 20 -0.32 12.71 14.52
CA ASN A 20 0.99 12.19 14.93
C ASN A 20 1.51 11.25 13.85
N TRP A 21 1.94 11.84 12.73
CA TRP A 21 2.24 11.08 11.52
C TRP A 21 3.41 10.09 11.69
N LYS A 22 4.46 10.50 12.38
CA LYS A 22 5.64 9.63 12.60
C LYS A 22 5.29 8.42 13.45
N GLU A 23 4.55 8.63 14.51
CA GLU A 23 4.09 7.56 15.40
C GLU A 23 3.11 6.63 14.67
N ALA A 24 2.24 7.20 13.83
CA ALA A 24 1.34 6.40 13.01
C ALA A 24 2.11 5.48 12.07
N ILE A 25 3.15 5.98 11.43
CA ILE A 25 4.00 5.17 10.53
C ILE A 25 4.64 4.03 11.32
N THR A 26 5.20 4.31 12.49
CA THR A 26 5.85 3.29 13.32
C THR A 26 4.87 2.17 13.66
N GLU A 27 3.65 2.52 14.07
CA GLU A 27 2.64 1.51 14.40
C GLU A 27 2.15 0.76 13.16
N MET A 28 2.04 1.44 12.01
CA MET A 28 1.69 0.76 10.76
C MET A 28 2.77 -0.22 10.31
N GLU A 29 4.03 0.11 10.51
CA GLU A 29 5.14 -0.82 10.22
C GLU A 29 5.08 -2.05 11.13
N ARG A 30 4.73 -1.89 12.40
CA ARG A 30 4.49 -3.01 13.31
C ARG A 30 3.34 -3.87 12.84
N LEU A 31 2.25 -3.22 12.41
CA LEU A 31 1.09 -3.94 11.90
C LEU A 31 1.45 -4.73 10.65
N PHE A 32 2.22 -4.14 9.74
CA PHE A 32 2.68 -4.83 8.54
C PHE A 32 3.55 -6.05 8.87
N ALA A 33 4.39 -5.96 9.88
CA ALA A 33 5.23 -7.08 10.31
C ALA A 33 4.39 -8.29 10.76
N ILE A 34 3.24 -8.03 11.37
CA ILE A 34 2.33 -9.08 11.83
C ILE A 34 1.39 -9.53 10.70
N HIS A 35 0.96 -8.59 9.88
CA HIS A 35 -0.05 -8.81 8.87
C HIS A 35 0.37 -8.09 7.58
N GLN A 36 1.00 -8.83 6.68
CA GLN A 36 1.63 -8.30 5.47
C GLN A 36 0.62 -7.95 4.37
N ASP A 37 -0.24 -6.99 4.66
CA ASP A 37 -1.22 -6.49 3.72
C ASP A 37 -0.62 -5.31 2.93
N PRO A 38 -0.54 -5.40 1.59
CA PRO A 38 0.00 -4.30 0.77
C PRO A 38 -0.68 -2.96 1.01
N LEU A 39 -1.96 -2.94 1.39
CA LEU A 39 -2.67 -1.69 1.71
C LEU A 39 -2.03 -0.92 2.85
N ILE A 40 -1.41 -1.62 3.81
CA ILE A 40 -0.70 -0.96 4.91
C ILE A 40 0.46 -0.13 4.35
N ARG A 41 1.21 -0.67 3.38
CA ARG A 41 2.28 0.06 2.71
C ARG A 41 1.76 1.27 1.95
N VAL A 42 0.62 1.14 1.29
CA VAL A 42 -0.02 2.27 0.61
C VAL A 42 -0.34 3.39 1.61
N ARG A 43 -0.88 3.03 2.77
CA ARG A 43 -1.22 4.02 3.80
C ARG A 43 0.02 4.68 4.39
N ILE A 44 1.09 3.94 4.59
CA ILE A 44 2.37 4.51 5.00
C ILE A 44 2.84 5.52 3.94
N GLY A 45 2.76 5.16 2.67
CA GLY A 45 3.11 6.05 1.56
C GLY A 45 2.28 7.34 1.58
N ASP A 46 0.98 7.23 1.82
CA ASP A 46 0.10 8.40 1.91
C ASP A 46 0.52 9.34 3.04
N VAL A 47 0.88 8.80 4.20
CA VAL A 47 1.35 9.59 5.33
C VAL A 47 2.69 10.25 5.03
N ARG A 48 3.62 9.53 4.41
CA ARG A 48 4.91 10.08 4.01
C ARG A 48 4.74 11.22 3.01
N ARG A 49 3.76 11.09 2.11
CA ARG A 49 3.43 12.16 1.17
C ARG A 49 2.91 13.40 1.88
N LYS A 50 2.09 13.23 2.92
CA LYS A 50 1.63 14.34 3.76
C LYS A 50 2.77 15.04 4.49
N LEU A 51 3.84 14.30 4.79
CA LEU A 51 5.05 14.84 5.39
C LEU A 51 6.01 15.47 4.36
N ASN A 52 5.59 15.57 3.10
CA ASN A 52 6.42 16.06 1.98
C ASN A 52 7.67 15.21 1.74
N ARG A 53 7.60 13.93 2.04
CA ARG A 53 8.70 12.98 1.81
C ARG A 53 8.39 12.15 0.57
N LYS A 54 8.47 12.79 -0.59
CA LYS A 54 8.11 12.16 -1.87
C LYS A 54 8.89 10.90 -2.16
N ASP A 55 10.21 10.92 -1.97
CA ASP A 55 11.04 9.75 -2.30
C ASP A 55 10.68 8.54 -1.45
N GLU A 56 10.43 8.77 -0.17
CA GLU A 56 10.01 7.72 0.74
C GLU A 56 8.62 7.21 0.38
N ALA A 57 7.69 8.11 0.01
CA ALA A 57 6.36 7.72 -0.42
C ALA A 57 6.41 6.86 -1.69
N ILE A 58 7.25 7.22 -2.65
CA ILE A 58 7.44 6.43 -3.87
C ILE A 58 7.90 5.02 -3.51
N GLN A 59 8.86 4.86 -2.61
CA GLN A 59 9.35 3.56 -2.19
C GLN A 59 8.24 2.71 -1.58
N GLU A 60 7.38 3.30 -0.77
CA GLU A 60 6.25 2.58 -0.17
C GLU A 60 5.24 2.12 -1.22
N TYR A 61 4.91 2.98 -2.19
CA TYR A 61 4.01 2.60 -3.27
C TYR A 61 4.60 1.49 -4.15
N LEU A 62 5.91 1.53 -4.40
CA LEU A 62 6.58 0.48 -5.16
C LEU A 62 6.58 -0.86 -4.42
N LEU A 63 6.81 -0.84 -3.11
CA LEU A 63 6.71 -2.05 -2.29
C LEU A 63 5.30 -2.64 -2.33
N ALA A 64 4.29 -1.78 -2.20
CA ALA A 64 2.91 -2.22 -2.28
C ALA A 64 2.59 -2.81 -3.66
N ALA A 65 3.03 -2.15 -4.72
CA ALA A 65 2.82 -2.62 -6.08
C ALA A 65 3.46 -4.00 -6.31
N ASP A 66 4.69 -4.17 -5.87
CA ASP A 66 5.41 -5.44 -6.01
C ASP A 66 4.68 -6.57 -5.26
N LEU A 67 4.19 -6.29 -4.06
CA LEU A 67 3.43 -7.27 -3.28
C LEU A 67 2.10 -7.63 -3.95
N PHE A 68 1.39 -6.65 -4.47
CA PHE A 68 0.16 -6.92 -5.23
C PHE A 68 0.45 -7.78 -6.45
N ALA A 69 1.51 -7.45 -7.20
CA ALA A 69 1.89 -8.21 -8.39
C ALA A 69 2.23 -9.67 -8.05
N GLU A 70 3.00 -9.91 -7.00
CA GLU A 70 3.34 -11.25 -6.53
C GLU A 70 2.11 -12.07 -6.18
N ARG A 71 1.07 -11.43 -5.69
CA ARG A 71 -0.19 -12.08 -5.29
C ARG A 71 -1.21 -12.17 -6.41
N GLY A 72 -0.85 -11.72 -7.61
CA GLY A 72 -1.73 -11.79 -8.78
C GLY A 72 -2.72 -10.63 -8.92
N PHE A 73 -2.63 -9.60 -8.08
CA PHE A 73 -3.49 -8.41 -8.16
C PHE A 73 -2.87 -7.37 -9.09
N VAL A 74 -2.84 -7.67 -10.39
CA VAL A 74 -2.13 -6.88 -11.39
C VAL A 74 -2.72 -5.47 -11.54
N VAL A 75 -4.04 -5.34 -11.55
CA VAL A 75 -4.69 -4.02 -11.68
C VAL A 75 -4.35 -3.14 -10.48
N LYS A 76 -4.37 -3.72 -9.28
CA LYS A 76 -3.99 -2.99 -8.06
C LYS A 76 -2.52 -2.61 -8.07
N ALA A 77 -1.66 -3.51 -8.55
CA ALA A 77 -0.24 -3.21 -8.69
C ALA A 77 -0.01 -2.04 -9.67
N LEU A 78 -0.65 -2.06 -10.82
CA LEU A 78 -0.55 -0.97 -11.80
C LEU A 78 -1.03 0.36 -11.21
N ALA A 79 -2.08 0.34 -10.41
CA ALA A 79 -2.57 1.54 -9.75
C ALA A 79 -1.51 2.16 -8.83
N GLN A 80 -0.77 1.33 -8.08
CA GLN A 80 0.28 1.80 -7.21
C GLN A 80 1.49 2.34 -7.99
N TYR A 81 1.87 1.68 -9.06
CA TYR A 81 2.91 2.20 -9.95
C TYR A 81 2.53 3.56 -10.52
N ARG A 82 1.26 3.74 -10.90
CA ARG A 82 0.78 5.03 -11.40
C ARG A 82 0.85 6.12 -10.35
N LEU A 83 0.53 5.81 -9.10
CA LEU A 83 0.69 6.76 -7.99
C LEU A 83 2.14 7.18 -7.83
N ALA A 84 3.06 6.23 -7.84
CA ALA A 84 4.49 6.51 -7.76
C ALA A 84 4.94 7.37 -8.94
N LEU A 85 4.45 7.07 -10.14
CA LEU A 85 4.80 7.82 -11.34
C LEU A 85 4.27 9.25 -11.31
N ARG A 86 3.12 9.48 -10.69
CA ARG A 86 2.61 10.86 -10.50
C ARG A 86 3.54 11.71 -9.66
N LEU A 87 4.20 11.09 -8.69
CA LEU A 87 5.15 11.78 -7.82
C LEU A 87 6.49 12.03 -8.52
N ASP A 88 6.86 11.15 -9.45
CA ASP A 88 8.09 11.26 -10.23
C ASP A 88 7.83 10.84 -11.68
N PRO A 89 7.25 11.73 -12.51
CA PRO A 89 6.82 11.39 -13.86
C PRO A 89 7.92 10.95 -14.82
N THR A 90 9.16 11.30 -14.55
CA THR A 90 10.29 10.99 -15.41
C THR A 90 11.05 9.72 -15.00
N ASN A 91 10.57 9.01 -14.01
CA ASN A 91 11.24 7.84 -13.48
C ASN A 91 11.12 6.66 -14.44
N ALA A 92 12.21 6.33 -15.12
CA ALA A 92 12.25 5.26 -16.10
C ALA A 92 12.11 3.87 -15.45
N ASP A 93 12.59 3.69 -14.23
CA ASP A 93 12.47 2.42 -13.51
C ASP A 93 11.02 2.06 -13.25
N ILE A 94 10.22 3.02 -12.79
CA ILE A 94 8.79 2.80 -12.56
C ILE A 94 8.09 2.43 -13.86
N ARG A 95 8.38 3.14 -14.94
CA ARG A 95 7.81 2.85 -16.27
C ARG A 95 8.19 1.45 -16.74
N SER A 96 9.43 1.05 -16.53
CA SER A 96 9.90 -0.29 -16.89
C SER A 96 9.19 -1.38 -16.11
N ARG A 97 8.96 -1.18 -14.82
CA ARG A 97 8.23 -2.13 -13.98
C ARG A 97 6.79 -2.28 -14.45
N MET A 98 6.13 -1.17 -14.76
CA MET A 98 4.76 -1.18 -15.28
C MET A 98 4.69 -1.95 -16.60
N GLU A 99 5.60 -1.66 -17.51
CA GLU A 99 5.60 -2.29 -18.83
C GLU A 99 5.85 -3.80 -18.73
N ARG A 100 6.81 -4.21 -17.93
CA ARG A 100 7.07 -5.63 -17.68
C ARG A 100 5.84 -6.35 -17.13
N LEU A 101 5.14 -5.72 -16.20
CA LEU A 101 3.95 -6.30 -15.62
C LEU A 101 2.84 -6.46 -16.67
N ARG A 102 2.65 -5.46 -17.52
CA ARG A 102 1.67 -5.52 -18.61
C ARG A 102 2.00 -6.61 -19.62
N LEU A 103 3.27 -6.71 -20.02
CA LEU A 103 3.70 -7.70 -21.01
C LEU A 103 3.60 -9.13 -20.48
N ASN A 104 3.84 -9.31 -19.19
CA ASN A 104 3.79 -10.62 -18.56
C ASN A 104 2.38 -11.03 -18.10
N CYS A 105 1.40 -10.15 -18.27
CA CYS A 105 0.03 -10.44 -17.86
C CYS A 105 -0.93 -10.32 -19.05
N PRO A 106 -1.45 -11.45 -19.54
CA PRO A 106 -2.46 -11.41 -20.61
C PRO A 106 -3.70 -10.62 -20.20
N VAL A 107 -4.29 -9.91 -21.16
CA VAL A 107 -5.51 -9.12 -20.93
C VAL A 107 -6.62 -9.97 -20.29
N GLU A 108 -6.69 -11.25 -20.64
CA GLU A 108 -7.66 -12.18 -20.08
C GLU A 108 -7.50 -12.38 -18.59
N LYS A 109 -6.25 -12.42 -18.09
CA LYS A 109 -5.97 -12.49 -16.66
C LYS A 109 -6.41 -11.22 -15.94
N LEU A 110 -6.26 -10.08 -16.59
CA LEU A 110 -6.70 -8.79 -16.02
C LEU A 110 -8.21 -8.79 -15.79
N LYS A 111 -8.97 -9.39 -16.70
CA LYS A 111 -10.43 -9.47 -16.60
C LYS A 111 -10.89 -10.45 -15.51
N ARG A 112 -10.04 -11.40 -15.12
CA ARG A 112 -10.34 -12.42 -14.10
C ARG A 112 -9.85 -12.03 -12.73
N GLU A 113 -9.16 -10.90 -12.61
CA GLU A 113 -8.67 -10.44 -11.33
C GLU A 113 -9.84 -10.16 -10.38
N PRO A 114 -9.72 -10.50 -9.08
CA PRO A 114 -10.78 -10.23 -8.13
C PRO A 114 -11.18 -8.76 -8.15
N VAL A 115 -12.49 -8.48 -8.14
CA VAL A 115 -13.01 -7.11 -8.19
C VAL A 115 -12.60 -6.32 -6.95
N GLU A 116 -12.54 -7.00 -5.81
CA GLU A 116 -12.17 -6.39 -4.54
C GLU A 116 -11.04 -7.13 -3.87
N TYR A 117 -10.04 -6.37 -3.44
CA TYR A 117 -9.01 -6.89 -2.55
C TYR A 117 -9.58 -6.96 -1.14
N ARG A 118 -9.49 -8.14 -0.53
CA ARG A 118 -9.90 -8.33 0.85
C ARG A 118 -8.69 -8.76 1.67
N PRO A 119 -8.35 -8.03 2.73
CA PRO A 119 -7.27 -8.47 3.62
C PRO A 119 -7.58 -9.86 4.18
N PRO A 120 -6.57 -10.71 4.39
CA PRO A 120 -6.79 -12.05 4.93
C PRO A 120 -7.44 -12.07 6.31
N GLU A 121 -7.37 -10.97 7.05
CA GLU A 121 -8.06 -10.82 8.33
C GLU A 121 -8.52 -9.39 8.51
N PRO A 122 -9.53 -9.16 9.38
CA PRO A 122 -10.05 -7.82 9.55
C PRO A 122 -8.98 -6.88 10.11
N ILE A 123 -8.62 -5.90 9.29
CA ILE A 123 -7.97 -4.68 9.72
C ILE A 123 -9.12 -3.73 9.95
N THR A 124 -9.08 -2.92 11.00
CA THR A 124 -10.18 -2.00 11.26
C THR A 124 -10.41 -1.11 10.05
N ASP A 125 -11.67 -0.94 9.65
CA ASP A 125 -12.03 -0.10 8.50
C ASP A 125 -11.46 1.30 8.60
N ALA A 126 -11.27 1.78 9.82
CA ALA A 126 -10.67 3.08 10.10
C ALA A 126 -9.27 3.24 9.47
N ILE A 127 -8.46 2.19 9.41
CA ILE A 127 -7.15 2.24 8.76
C ILE A 127 -7.30 2.32 7.25
N LEU A 128 -8.27 1.61 6.70
CA LEU A 128 -8.48 1.56 5.25
C LEU A 128 -9.13 2.83 4.70
N LEU A 129 -9.97 3.47 5.49
CA LEU A 129 -10.69 4.67 5.10
C LEU A 129 -9.89 5.96 5.24
N TYR A 130 -8.80 5.91 5.93
CA TYR A 130 -7.90 7.04 6.12
C TYR A 130 -7.22 7.54 4.83
#